data_391b3dad589cbbf1bf900862a3c5b8c8
#
_entry.id   391b3dad589cbbf1bf900862a3c5b8c8
#
_cell.length_a   1.000
_cell.length_b   1.000
_cell.length_c   1.000
_cell.angle_alpha   90.00
_cell.angle_beta   90.00
_cell.angle_gamma   90.00
#
_symmetry.space_group_name_H-M   'P 1'
#
loop_
_entity.id
_entity.type
_entity.pdbx_description
1 polymer ?
#
loop_
_entity_poly.entity_id
_entity_poly.type
_entity_poly.pdbx_seq_one_letter_code
_entity_poly.pdbx_strand_id
1 'polypeptide(L)'
;MCWQQALSKRLSAWLPSLNSLALLRFCSTLAPGSIHPTAIVHPNAVLGQGVSIGPFCTVGSTVKVGNGCQLYPGSHIFGNSKVGERCVLMTGAVVGDDLPGRTLLGCNNIIGHHAVVGVKCQDLKYKSGDECFLEVGDNNDIREHTSIHRSSKSSDTTVIGNNNLIMGSCHIAHDCKIGNNIIFANNTLLAGHVVVEDYAHTAGAVVVHQFCHVGSFSFIGGGSVIAQDVPKYMMVAGERAELRGLNLEGLRRHGFTAQEIRSLRTAYQKIFMPAEISKGFDERLADMEMRDELAHISVVCSMVQSIRDSFEGKRRGICKFRHWNGS
;
A
#
# COMPACT_ATOMS: atom_id res chain seq x y z
N MET A 1 27.10 -15.27 2.54
CA MET A 1 27.17 -14.70 1.18
C MET A 1 26.40 -15.48 0.09
N CYS A 2 25.80 -16.61 0.36
CA CYS A 2 25.18 -17.47 -0.69
C CYS A 2 23.67 -17.34 -0.86
N TRP A 3 22.95 -16.67 0.04
CA TRP A 3 21.48 -16.51 -0.04
C TRP A 3 21.02 -15.26 -0.80
N GLN A 4 21.84 -14.22 -0.88
CA GLN A 4 21.48 -12.98 -1.60
C GLN A 4 21.60 -13.09 -3.13
N GLN A 5 22.46 -13.97 -3.65
CA GLN A 5 22.63 -14.14 -5.10
C GLN A 5 21.55 -15.04 -5.74
N ALA A 6 20.90 -15.92 -4.97
CA ALA A 6 19.82 -16.75 -5.47
C ALA A 6 18.49 -16.01 -5.62
N LEU A 7 18.24 -14.97 -4.82
CA LEU A 7 17.05 -14.13 -4.91
C LEU A 7 17.11 -13.12 -6.07
N SER A 8 18.30 -12.61 -6.41
CA SER A 8 18.43 -11.61 -7.47
C SER A 8 18.16 -12.16 -8.87
N LYS A 9 18.49 -13.42 -9.13
CA LYS A 9 18.28 -14.07 -10.44
C LYS A 9 16.84 -14.56 -10.68
N ARG A 10 16.03 -14.73 -9.63
CA ARG A 10 14.62 -15.15 -9.77
C ARG A 10 13.64 -13.99 -9.84
N LEU A 11 13.98 -12.82 -9.34
CA LEU A 11 13.09 -11.65 -9.36
C LEU A 11 13.15 -10.85 -10.67
N SER A 12 14.24 -10.95 -11.44
CA SER A 12 14.31 -10.32 -12.78
C SER A 12 13.47 -11.06 -13.84
N ALA A 13 13.00 -12.29 -13.54
CA ALA A 13 12.11 -13.07 -14.41
C ALA A 13 10.62 -12.82 -14.13
N TRP A 14 10.27 -11.96 -13.16
CA TRP A 14 8.89 -11.78 -12.68
C TRP A 14 8.31 -10.39 -12.96
N LEU A 15 8.84 -9.67 -13.95
CA LEU A 15 8.16 -8.54 -14.57
C LEU A 15 7.86 -8.88 -16.06
N PRO A 16 6.88 -9.73 -16.35
CA PRO A 16 6.21 -9.64 -17.63
C PRO A 16 5.33 -8.39 -17.55
N SER A 17 5.41 -7.56 -18.60
CA SER A 17 4.37 -6.58 -18.89
C SER A 17 3.00 -7.14 -18.51
N LEU A 18 2.21 -6.39 -17.73
CA LEU A 18 0.87 -6.74 -17.23
C LEU A 18 -0.17 -6.96 -18.35
N ASN A 19 0.18 -7.73 -19.37
CA ASN A 19 -0.68 -8.23 -20.44
C ASN A 19 -0.83 -9.76 -20.39
N SER A 20 -0.79 -10.37 -19.22
CA SER A 20 -0.94 -11.81 -19.09
C SER A 20 -2.31 -12.19 -18.53
N LEU A 21 -3.30 -12.19 -19.42
CA LEU A 21 -4.55 -12.99 -19.32
C LEU A 21 -4.29 -14.52 -19.18
N ALA A 22 -3.06 -14.95 -18.95
CA ALA A 22 -2.67 -16.36 -18.99
C ALA A 22 -2.67 -17.06 -17.62
N LEU A 23 -2.84 -16.36 -16.50
CA LEU A 23 -2.80 -16.97 -15.16
C LEU A 23 -4.16 -17.41 -14.58
N LEU A 24 -5.25 -17.22 -15.32
CA LEU A 24 -6.61 -17.57 -14.87
C LEU A 24 -7.09 -18.97 -15.28
N ARG A 25 -6.23 -19.91 -15.61
CA ARG A 25 -6.65 -21.25 -16.13
C ARG A 25 -6.68 -22.39 -15.11
N PHE A 26 -6.73 -22.14 -13.80
CA PHE A 26 -6.90 -23.21 -12.82
C PHE A 26 -7.98 -22.88 -11.76
N CYS A 27 -9.21 -22.77 -12.20
CA CYS A 27 -10.40 -23.04 -11.37
C CYS A 27 -11.58 -23.21 -12.32
N SER A 28 -12.51 -24.07 -12.00
CA SER A 28 -13.75 -24.30 -12.76
C SER A 28 -14.30 -22.95 -13.24
N THR A 29 -14.09 -22.65 -14.51
CA THR A 29 -14.47 -21.38 -15.11
C THR A 29 -15.98 -21.27 -15.00
N LEU A 30 -16.45 -20.32 -14.18
CA LEU A 30 -17.85 -19.91 -14.23
C LEU A 30 -18.14 -19.49 -15.69
N ALA A 31 -19.20 -20.01 -16.25
CA ALA A 31 -19.59 -19.57 -17.59
C ALA A 31 -19.86 -18.06 -17.56
N PRO A 32 -19.34 -17.28 -18.52
CA PRO A 32 -19.56 -15.85 -18.55
C PRO A 32 -21.04 -15.48 -18.48
N GLY A 33 -21.41 -14.59 -17.57
CA GLY A 33 -22.79 -14.14 -17.39
C GLY A 33 -23.71 -15.13 -16.67
N SER A 34 -23.18 -16.14 -15.97
CA SER A 34 -23.99 -17.14 -15.22
C SER A 34 -24.11 -16.78 -13.74
N ILE A 35 -25.31 -16.93 -13.21
CA ILE A 35 -25.59 -16.85 -11.77
C ILE A 35 -25.94 -18.24 -11.27
N HIS A 36 -25.16 -18.76 -10.29
CA HIS A 36 -25.42 -20.08 -9.75
C HIS A 36 -26.75 -20.11 -8.98
N PRO A 37 -27.58 -21.17 -9.08
CA PRO A 37 -28.89 -21.23 -8.42
C PRO A 37 -28.87 -21.08 -6.89
N THR A 38 -27.75 -21.40 -6.24
CA THR A 38 -27.59 -21.22 -4.77
C THR A 38 -27.03 -19.86 -4.38
N ALA A 39 -26.78 -18.96 -5.33
CA ALA A 39 -26.37 -17.59 -5.04
C ALA A 39 -27.59 -16.76 -4.58
N ILE A 40 -27.38 -15.91 -3.59
CA ILE A 40 -28.39 -14.98 -3.08
C ILE A 40 -28.09 -13.59 -3.64
N VAL A 41 -28.78 -13.20 -4.70
CA VAL A 41 -28.66 -11.88 -5.31
C VAL A 41 -29.94 -11.09 -5.02
N HIS A 42 -29.81 -9.97 -4.30
CA HIS A 42 -30.98 -9.15 -4.00
C HIS A 42 -31.58 -8.55 -5.29
N PRO A 43 -32.92 -8.52 -5.46
CA PRO A 43 -33.56 -8.00 -6.69
C PRO A 43 -33.18 -6.56 -7.07
N ASN A 44 -32.83 -5.72 -6.10
CA ASN A 44 -32.41 -4.34 -6.30
C ASN A 44 -30.92 -4.19 -6.63
N ALA A 45 -30.12 -5.26 -6.56
CA ALA A 45 -28.73 -5.22 -6.94
C ALA A 45 -28.58 -4.94 -8.42
N VAL A 46 -27.62 -4.08 -8.79
CA VAL A 46 -27.36 -3.75 -10.18
C VAL A 46 -26.13 -4.53 -10.65
N LEU A 47 -26.35 -5.45 -11.59
CA LEU A 47 -25.28 -6.25 -12.19
C LEU A 47 -25.02 -5.80 -13.62
N GLY A 48 -23.73 -5.62 -13.96
CA GLY A 48 -23.28 -5.33 -15.30
C GLY A 48 -23.35 -6.56 -16.23
N GLN A 49 -23.01 -6.35 -17.48
CA GLN A 49 -23.00 -7.43 -18.49
C GLN A 49 -21.87 -8.42 -18.22
N GLY A 50 -22.13 -9.72 -18.41
CA GLY A 50 -21.13 -10.78 -18.28
C GLY A 50 -20.66 -11.03 -16.84
N VAL A 51 -21.36 -10.55 -15.82
CA VAL A 51 -21.05 -10.85 -14.41
C VAL A 51 -21.34 -12.32 -14.13
N SER A 52 -20.36 -13.03 -13.57
CA SER A 52 -20.48 -14.44 -13.19
C SER A 52 -20.49 -14.58 -11.66
N ILE A 53 -21.49 -15.28 -11.11
CA ILE A 53 -21.67 -15.43 -9.66
C ILE A 53 -21.73 -16.91 -9.31
N GLY A 54 -20.75 -17.36 -8.54
CA GLY A 54 -20.61 -18.73 -8.07
C GLY A 54 -21.60 -19.14 -6.99
N PRO A 55 -21.53 -20.41 -6.56
CA PRO A 55 -22.40 -20.94 -5.51
C PRO A 55 -22.17 -20.24 -4.18
N PHE A 56 -23.26 -20.09 -3.43
CA PHE A 56 -23.26 -19.52 -2.06
C PHE A 56 -22.74 -18.08 -1.96
N CYS A 57 -22.63 -17.36 -3.06
CA CYS A 57 -22.34 -15.93 -3.06
C CYS A 57 -23.56 -15.14 -2.56
N THR A 58 -23.29 -13.97 -1.94
CA THR A 58 -24.35 -13.03 -1.55
C THR A 58 -24.06 -11.65 -2.14
N VAL A 59 -25.07 -11.04 -2.76
CA VAL A 59 -25.01 -9.67 -3.28
C VAL A 59 -26.16 -8.85 -2.69
N GLY A 60 -25.83 -7.85 -1.88
CA GLY A 60 -26.79 -7.03 -1.13
C GLY A 60 -27.59 -6.07 -2.00
N SER A 61 -28.62 -5.44 -1.39
CA SER A 61 -29.66 -4.65 -2.08
C SER A 61 -29.15 -3.37 -2.73
N THR A 62 -28.12 -2.73 -2.19
CA THR A 62 -27.59 -1.45 -2.65
C THR A 62 -26.30 -1.59 -3.46
N VAL A 63 -25.91 -2.85 -3.73
CA VAL A 63 -24.67 -3.19 -4.42
C VAL A 63 -24.77 -2.93 -5.92
N LYS A 64 -23.68 -2.39 -6.48
CA LYS A 64 -23.50 -2.24 -7.93
C LYS A 64 -22.22 -2.94 -8.37
N VAL A 65 -22.34 -3.87 -9.32
CA VAL A 65 -21.23 -4.66 -9.85
C VAL A 65 -21.03 -4.33 -11.33
N GLY A 66 -19.83 -3.92 -11.70
CA GLY A 66 -19.47 -3.57 -13.08
C GLY A 66 -19.38 -4.78 -14.01
N ASN A 67 -19.20 -4.52 -15.32
CA ASN A 67 -19.18 -5.54 -16.35
C ASN A 67 -18.03 -6.55 -16.14
N GLY A 68 -18.28 -7.81 -16.48
CA GLY A 68 -17.25 -8.85 -16.53
C GLY A 68 -16.67 -9.25 -15.18
N CYS A 69 -17.28 -8.89 -14.07
CA CYS A 69 -16.83 -9.29 -12.73
C CYS A 69 -17.10 -10.79 -12.49
N GLN A 70 -16.24 -11.41 -11.71
CA GLN A 70 -16.31 -12.81 -11.34
C GLN A 70 -16.33 -12.95 -9.80
N LEU A 71 -17.41 -13.54 -9.28
CA LEU A 71 -17.60 -13.84 -7.87
C LEU A 71 -17.44 -15.35 -7.66
N TYR A 72 -16.35 -15.76 -7.05
CA TYR A 72 -16.08 -17.17 -6.76
C TYR A 72 -16.88 -17.68 -5.56
N PRO A 73 -16.99 -19.00 -5.36
CA PRO A 73 -17.88 -19.59 -4.35
C PRO A 73 -17.74 -18.95 -2.96
N GLY A 74 -18.88 -18.61 -2.35
CA GLY A 74 -18.93 -18.04 -1.00
C GLY A 74 -18.33 -16.65 -0.87
N SER A 75 -18.14 -15.91 -1.96
CA SER A 75 -17.80 -14.48 -1.86
C SER A 75 -19.04 -13.62 -1.63
N HIS A 76 -18.86 -12.50 -0.94
CA HIS A 76 -19.99 -11.67 -0.51
C HIS A 76 -19.73 -10.19 -0.78
N ILE A 77 -20.78 -9.45 -1.19
CA ILE A 77 -20.74 -7.99 -1.34
C ILE A 77 -21.95 -7.41 -0.59
N PHE A 78 -21.67 -6.53 0.39
CA PHE A 78 -22.67 -5.95 1.26
C PHE A 78 -22.71 -4.42 1.20
N GLY A 79 -23.81 -3.86 1.72
CA GLY A 79 -24.01 -2.44 1.93
C GLY A 79 -23.93 -1.60 0.66
N ASN A 80 -23.67 -0.32 0.82
CA ASN A 80 -23.50 0.62 -0.30
C ASN A 80 -22.12 0.44 -0.95
N SER A 81 -21.96 -0.68 -1.67
CA SER A 81 -20.72 -1.04 -2.32
C SER A 81 -20.84 -0.94 -3.85
N LYS A 82 -19.84 -0.31 -4.47
CA LYS A 82 -19.70 -0.26 -5.93
C LYS A 82 -18.38 -0.93 -6.32
N VAL A 83 -18.48 -1.96 -7.14
CA VAL A 83 -17.34 -2.69 -7.72
C VAL A 83 -17.23 -2.33 -9.19
N GLY A 84 -16.07 -1.87 -9.62
CA GLY A 84 -15.76 -1.52 -11.00
C GLY A 84 -15.77 -2.74 -11.93
N GLU A 85 -15.36 -2.56 -13.17
CA GLU A 85 -15.38 -3.63 -14.17
C GLU A 85 -14.25 -4.63 -14.00
N ARG A 86 -14.47 -5.87 -14.43
CA ARG A 86 -13.47 -6.94 -14.51
C ARG A 86 -12.76 -7.24 -13.17
N CYS A 87 -13.44 -7.00 -12.07
CA CYS A 87 -12.95 -7.40 -10.76
C CYS A 87 -13.20 -8.88 -10.50
N VAL A 88 -12.29 -9.49 -9.75
CA VAL A 88 -12.38 -10.90 -9.34
C VAL A 88 -12.41 -10.99 -7.83
N LEU A 89 -13.48 -11.55 -7.28
CA LEU A 89 -13.60 -11.87 -5.85
C LEU A 89 -13.40 -13.37 -5.68
N MET A 90 -12.27 -13.74 -5.07
CA MET A 90 -11.94 -15.15 -4.83
C MET A 90 -12.80 -15.75 -3.72
N THR A 91 -12.75 -17.07 -3.55
CA THR A 91 -13.54 -17.81 -2.58
C THR A 91 -13.48 -17.20 -1.18
N GLY A 92 -14.64 -16.94 -0.58
CA GLY A 92 -14.77 -16.38 0.77
C GLY A 92 -14.38 -14.91 0.90
N ALA A 93 -14.08 -14.20 -0.19
CA ALA A 93 -13.80 -12.77 -0.14
C ALA A 93 -15.05 -11.97 0.26
N VAL A 94 -14.87 -10.93 1.09
CA VAL A 94 -15.95 -10.05 1.53
C VAL A 94 -15.62 -8.62 1.14
N VAL A 95 -16.57 -7.95 0.48
CA VAL A 95 -16.46 -6.54 0.11
C VAL A 95 -17.62 -5.75 0.71
N GLY A 96 -17.31 -4.69 1.43
CA GLY A 96 -18.30 -3.82 2.06
C GLY A 96 -18.86 -4.34 3.35
N ASP A 97 -19.76 -3.55 3.92
CA ASP A 97 -20.47 -3.81 5.20
C ASP A 97 -21.84 -3.11 5.13
N ASP A 98 -22.82 -3.62 5.83
CA ASP A 98 -24.18 -3.03 5.92
C ASP A 98 -24.25 -1.76 6.79
N LEU A 99 -23.12 -1.27 7.24
CA LEU A 99 -23.02 -0.01 7.99
C LEU A 99 -23.18 1.21 7.06
N PRO A 100 -23.59 2.37 7.62
CA PRO A 100 -23.60 3.64 6.90
C PRO A 100 -22.27 3.96 6.23
N GLY A 101 -22.33 4.71 5.12
CA GLY A 101 -21.16 5.04 4.30
C GLY A 101 -21.08 4.17 3.05
N ARG A 102 -19.88 4.04 2.48
CA ARG A 102 -19.69 3.32 1.21
C ARG A 102 -18.31 2.69 1.04
N THR A 103 -18.27 1.66 0.18
CA THR A 103 -17.05 1.06 -0.33
C THR A 103 -17.02 1.18 -1.84
N LEU A 104 -16.00 1.82 -2.40
CA LEU A 104 -15.80 1.94 -3.84
C LEU A 104 -14.55 1.15 -4.23
N LEU A 105 -14.69 0.21 -5.16
CA LEU A 105 -13.59 -0.45 -5.83
C LEU A 105 -13.59 -0.03 -7.30
N GLY A 106 -12.42 0.36 -7.79
CA GLY A 106 -12.17 0.58 -9.21
C GLY A 106 -12.18 -0.70 -10.03
N CYS A 107 -11.61 -0.65 -11.21
CA CYS A 107 -11.63 -1.75 -12.18
C CYS A 107 -10.42 -2.69 -12.02
N ASN A 108 -10.54 -3.92 -12.53
CA ASN A 108 -9.47 -4.92 -12.61
C ASN A 108 -8.81 -5.27 -11.25
N ASN A 109 -9.52 -5.13 -10.15
CA ASN A 109 -9.02 -5.53 -8.83
C ASN A 109 -9.23 -7.02 -8.59
N ILE A 110 -8.26 -7.67 -7.96
CA ILE A 110 -8.37 -9.05 -7.49
C ILE A 110 -8.45 -9.01 -5.97
N ILE A 111 -9.53 -9.55 -5.41
CA ILE A 111 -9.73 -9.69 -3.96
C ILE A 111 -9.52 -11.15 -3.61
N GLY A 112 -8.44 -11.45 -2.92
CA GLY A 112 -7.94 -12.79 -2.60
C GLY A 112 -8.88 -13.58 -1.70
N HIS A 113 -8.56 -14.86 -1.55
CA HIS A 113 -9.34 -15.78 -0.70
C HIS A 113 -9.46 -15.25 0.72
N HIS A 114 -10.70 -15.19 1.23
CA HIS A 114 -10.99 -14.73 2.59
C HIS A 114 -10.44 -13.33 2.94
N ALA A 115 -10.12 -12.51 1.95
CA ALA A 115 -9.81 -11.11 2.18
C ALA A 115 -11.08 -10.33 2.51
N VAL A 116 -10.98 -9.34 3.41
CA VAL A 116 -12.11 -8.55 3.90
C VAL A 116 -11.82 -7.07 3.63
N VAL A 117 -12.57 -6.46 2.71
CA VAL A 117 -12.30 -5.12 2.19
C VAL A 117 -13.51 -4.22 2.39
N GLY A 118 -13.34 -3.13 3.15
CA GLY A 118 -14.39 -2.13 3.36
C GLY A 118 -15.36 -2.44 4.49
N VAL A 119 -14.88 -3.13 5.52
CA VAL A 119 -15.64 -3.36 6.76
C VAL A 119 -15.43 -2.23 7.77
N LYS A 120 -16.20 -2.27 8.85
CA LYS A 120 -16.11 -1.36 9.99
C LYS A 120 -14.68 -1.27 10.52
N CYS A 121 -14.27 -0.05 10.85
CA CYS A 121 -13.00 0.17 11.56
C CYS A 121 -13.02 -0.38 12.99
N GLN A 122 -11.84 -0.57 13.57
CA GLN A 122 -11.64 -1.01 14.95
C GLN A 122 -11.34 0.15 15.92
N ASP A 123 -11.48 1.40 15.45
CA ASP A 123 -11.29 2.57 16.32
C ASP A 123 -12.47 2.71 17.29
N LEU A 124 -12.17 2.77 18.60
CA LEU A 124 -13.17 2.98 19.64
C LEU A 124 -13.88 4.34 19.57
N LYS A 125 -13.35 5.28 18.78
CA LYS A 125 -13.96 6.61 18.55
C LYS A 125 -15.10 6.55 17.52
N TYR A 126 -15.20 5.46 16.77
CA TYR A 126 -16.32 5.27 15.85
C TYR A 126 -17.64 5.21 16.63
N LYS A 127 -18.61 6.02 16.22
CA LYS A 127 -19.96 6.01 16.79
C LYS A 127 -20.89 5.26 15.84
N SER A 128 -21.75 4.43 16.42
CA SER A 128 -22.76 3.72 15.62
C SER A 128 -23.64 4.73 14.87
N GLY A 129 -23.74 4.54 13.56
CA GLY A 129 -24.47 5.45 12.66
C GLY A 129 -23.58 6.45 11.92
N ASP A 130 -22.30 6.59 12.27
CA ASP A 130 -21.36 7.41 11.49
C ASP A 130 -21.13 6.80 10.09
N GLU A 131 -21.18 7.63 9.07
CA GLU A 131 -20.81 7.21 7.72
C GLU A 131 -19.30 7.03 7.61
N CYS A 132 -18.86 5.91 7.06
CA CYS A 132 -17.44 5.59 6.88
C CYS A 132 -17.16 5.17 5.44
N PHE A 133 -15.97 5.53 4.93
CA PHE A 133 -15.66 5.43 3.52
C PHE A 133 -14.37 4.68 3.24
N LEU A 134 -14.39 3.87 2.17
CA LEU A 134 -13.20 3.28 1.56
C LEU A 134 -13.26 3.51 0.04
N GLU A 135 -12.16 3.97 -0.52
CA GLU A 135 -11.94 4.09 -1.95
C GLU A 135 -10.69 3.31 -2.36
N VAL A 136 -10.85 2.36 -3.27
CA VAL A 136 -9.78 1.55 -3.85
C VAL A 136 -9.75 1.83 -5.34
N GLY A 137 -8.59 2.19 -5.86
CA GLY A 137 -8.36 2.46 -7.28
C GLY A 137 -8.37 1.18 -8.13
N ASP A 138 -7.66 1.21 -9.24
CA ASP A 138 -7.65 0.18 -10.25
C ASP A 138 -6.43 -0.76 -10.15
N ASN A 139 -6.56 -1.98 -10.70
CA ASN A 139 -5.47 -2.93 -10.90
C ASN A 139 -4.73 -3.34 -9.62
N ASN A 140 -5.40 -3.40 -8.47
CA ASN A 140 -4.79 -3.87 -7.25
C ASN A 140 -4.95 -5.38 -7.10
N ASP A 141 -3.88 -6.05 -6.65
CA ASP A 141 -3.89 -7.46 -6.23
C ASP A 141 -3.87 -7.50 -4.69
N ILE A 142 -5.04 -7.69 -4.09
CA ILE A 142 -5.24 -7.79 -2.64
C ILE A 142 -5.34 -9.27 -2.30
N ARG A 143 -4.29 -9.81 -1.69
CA ARG A 143 -4.13 -11.23 -1.48
C ARG A 143 -4.92 -11.75 -0.26
N GLU A 144 -4.85 -13.06 -0.11
CA GLU A 144 -5.61 -13.85 0.88
C GLU A 144 -5.46 -13.31 2.31
N HIS A 145 -6.57 -13.37 3.06
CA HIS A 145 -6.67 -12.99 4.48
C HIS A 145 -6.28 -11.53 4.78
N THR A 146 -6.16 -10.68 3.77
CA THR A 146 -5.93 -9.25 3.98
C THR A 146 -7.17 -8.56 4.49
N SER A 147 -7.03 -7.62 5.44
CA SER A 147 -8.13 -6.81 5.94
C SER A 147 -7.89 -5.32 5.68
N ILE A 148 -8.88 -4.64 5.10
CA ILE A 148 -8.85 -3.20 4.80
C ILE A 148 -10.11 -2.56 5.36
N HIS A 149 -9.95 -1.61 6.28
CA HIS A 149 -11.06 -0.96 6.96
C HIS A 149 -11.48 0.35 6.29
N ARG A 150 -12.77 0.69 6.40
CA ARG A 150 -13.28 2.04 6.11
C ARG A 150 -12.70 3.06 7.08
N SER A 151 -12.88 4.35 6.79
CA SER A 151 -12.52 5.45 7.69
C SER A 151 -13.20 5.34 9.06
N SER A 152 -12.68 6.07 10.03
CA SER A 152 -13.25 6.13 11.38
C SER A 152 -14.29 7.24 11.54
N LYS A 153 -14.37 8.18 10.59
CA LYS A 153 -15.25 9.35 10.61
C LYS A 153 -15.76 9.67 9.22
N SER A 154 -16.89 10.36 9.15
CA SER A 154 -17.52 10.85 7.92
C SER A 154 -16.72 11.97 7.23
N SER A 155 -15.80 12.61 7.94
CA SER A 155 -14.92 13.65 7.38
C SER A 155 -13.65 13.11 6.72
N ASP A 156 -13.42 11.80 6.78
CA ASP A 156 -12.24 11.15 6.23
C ASP A 156 -12.61 9.95 5.35
N THR A 157 -11.66 9.40 4.64
CA THR A 157 -11.81 8.25 3.75
C THR A 157 -10.54 7.42 3.82
N THR A 158 -10.60 6.11 3.97
CA THR A 158 -9.45 5.24 3.69
C THR A 158 -9.27 5.15 2.18
N VAL A 159 -8.07 5.38 1.69
CA VAL A 159 -7.77 5.42 0.24
C VAL A 159 -6.65 4.46 -0.10
N ILE A 160 -6.89 3.65 -1.13
CA ILE A 160 -5.89 2.80 -1.77
C ILE A 160 -5.80 3.24 -3.23
N GLY A 161 -4.62 3.60 -3.72
CA GLY A 161 -4.40 3.99 -5.11
C GLY A 161 -4.44 2.81 -6.09
N ASN A 162 -3.62 2.87 -7.12
CA ASN A 162 -3.65 1.94 -8.24
C ASN A 162 -2.40 1.05 -8.29
N ASN A 163 -2.52 -0.11 -8.95
CA ASN A 163 -1.41 -1.02 -9.28
C ASN A 163 -0.65 -1.51 -8.03
N ASN A 164 -1.31 -1.68 -6.90
CA ASN A 164 -0.69 -2.13 -5.66
C ASN A 164 -0.74 -3.66 -5.53
N LEU A 165 0.33 -4.24 -5.01
CA LEU A 165 0.37 -5.64 -4.56
C LEU A 165 0.35 -5.66 -3.03
N ILE A 166 -0.75 -6.10 -2.47
CA ILE A 166 -0.94 -6.24 -1.02
C ILE A 166 -0.98 -7.74 -0.72
N MET A 167 0.16 -8.28 -0.29
CA MET A 167 0.31 -9.72 -0.08
C MET A 167 -0.49 -10.22 1.13
N GLY A 168 -0.52 -11.54 1.30
CA GLY A 168 -1.39 -12.20 2.26
C GLY A 168 -1.22 -11.73 3.70
N SER A 169 -2.34 -11.74 4.41
CA SER A 169 -2.43 -11.39 5.85
C SER A 169 -1.98 -9.96 6.19
N CYS A 170 -2.02 -9.04 5.23
CA CYS A 170 -1.80 -7.63 5.51
C CYS A 170 -3.01 -7.00 6.21
N HIS A 171 -2.77 -5.94 6.97
CA HIS A 171 -3.82 -5.14 7.59
C HIS A 171 -3.63 -3.65 7.27
N ILE A 172 -4.67 -3.02 6.75
CA ILE A 172 -4.73 -1.57 6.54
C ILE A 172 -5.88 -1.03 7.37
N ALA A 173 -5.54 -0.32 8.44
CA ALA A 173 -6.52 0.27 9.34
C ALA A 173 -7.19 1.51 8.70
N HIS A 174 -8.09 2.11 9.47
CA HIS A 174 -8.89 3.26 9.09
C HIS A 174 -8.05 4.50 8.74
N ASP A 175 -8.57 5.32 7.85
CA ASP A 175 -8.03 6.64 7.50
C ASP A 175 -6.62 6.62 6.87
N CYS A 176 -6.13 5.45 6.48
CA CYS A 176 -4.86 5.33 5.75
C CYS A 176 -4.98 5.91 4.34
N LYS A 177 -3.88 6.48 3.84
CA LYS A 177 -3.75 6.99 2.47
C LYS A 177 -2.60 6.25 1.79
N ILE A 178 -2.93 5.32 0.94
CA ILE A 178 -2.00 4.45 0.24
C ILE A 178 -1.93 4.88 -1.23
N GLY A 179 -0.74 5.19 -1.72
CA GLY A 179 -0.49 5.64 -3.08
C GLY A 179 -0.54 4.52 -4.12
N ASN A 180 0.29 4.63 -5.13
CA ASN A 180 0.30 3.75 -6.30
C ASN A 180 1.57 2.91 -6.38
N ASN A 181 1.49 1.76 -7.07
CA ASN A 181 2.65 0.88 -7.34
C ASN A 181 3.39 0.43 -6.06
N ILE A 182 2.65 0.24 -4.98
CA ILE A 182 3.18 -0.14 -3.67
C ILE A 182 3.20 -1.67 -3.57
N ILE A 183 4.21 -2.19 -2.87
CA ILE A 183 4.29 -3.61 -2.53
C ILE A 183 4.31 -3.74 -1.01
N PHE A 184 3.25 -4.31 -0.45
CA PHE A 184 3.24 -4.77 0.94
C PHE A 184 3.45 -6.27 0.96
N ALA A 185 4.60 -6.72 1.48
CA ALA A 185 4.81 -8.14 1.69
C ALA A 185 3.98 -8.68 2.86
N ASN A 186 3.88 -10.00 2.96
CA ASN A 186 3.04 -10.70 3.92
C ASN A 186 3.15 -10.15 5.35
N ASN A 187 2.00 -10.05 6.03
CA ASN A 187 1.92 -9.58 7.42
C ASN A 187 2.41 -8.13 7.61
N THR A 188 2.28 -7.27 6.62
CA THR A 188 2.45 -5.82 6.81
C THR A 188 1.20 -5.26 7.50
N LEU A 189 1.39 -4.62 8.66
CA LEU A 189 0.31 -4.11 9.50
C LEU A 189 0.43 -2.58 9.62
N LEU A 190 -0.53 -1.87 9.04
CA LEU A 190 -0.61 -0.42 9.14
C LEU A 190 -1.68 -0.02 10.15
N ALA A 191 -1.29 0.72 11.18
CA ALA A 191 -2.24 1.35 12.09
C ALA A 191 -2.96 2.54 11.42
N GLY A 192 -3.96 3.13 12.09
CA GLY A 192 -4.76 4.22 11.52
C GLY A 192 -3.96 5.46 11.10
N HIS A 193 -4.46 6.17 10.08
CA HIS A 193 -3.88 7.44 9.58
C HIS A 193 -2.45 7.33 9.02
N VAL A 194 -2.00 6.14 8.64
CA VAL A 194 -0.70 5.97 7.98
C VAL A 194 -0.80 6.46 6.54
N VAL A 195 0.20 7.22 6.10
CA VAL A 195 0.36 7.65 4.72
C VAL A 195 1.52 6.88 4.09
N VAL A 196 1.29 6.27 2.94
CA VAL A 196 2.33 5.59 2.16
C VAL A 196 2.32 6.15 0.76
N GLU A 197 3.43 6.76 0.35
CA GLU A 197 3.57 7.32 -0.99
C GLU A 197 3.92 6.25 -2.03
N ASP A 198 3.86 6.65 -3.31
CA ASP A 198 4.06 5.78 -4.46
C ASP A 198 5.39 5.02 -4.43
N TYR A 199 5.38 3.79 -4.93
CA TYR A 199 6.57 2.93 -5.07
C TYR A 199 7.25 2.56 -3.74
N ALA A 200 6.62 2.77 -2.60
CA ALA A 200 7.13 2.26 -1.33
C ALA A 200 7.01 0.74 -1.27
N HIS A 201 7.97 0.08 -0.62
CA HIS A 201 7.99 -1.37 -0.51
C HIS A 201 8.29 -1.81 0.93
N THR A 202 7.48 -2.71 1.47
CA THR A 202 7.75 -3.38 2.74
C THR A 202 8.17 -4.83 2.51
N ALA A 203 9.16 -5.29 3.25
CA ALA A 203 9.38 -6.73 3.42
C ALA A 203 8.37 -7.33 4.43
N GLY A 204 8.41 -8.63 4.66
CA GLY A 204 7.42 -9.31 5.52
C GLY A 204 7.45 -8.90 6.99
N ALA A 205 6.30 -9.02 7.66
CA ALA A 205 6.13 -8.78 9.10
C ALA A 205 6.51 -7.35 9.55
N VAL A 206 6.16 -6.35 8.77
CA VAL A 206 6.39 -4.94 9.09
C VAL A 206 5.18 -4.37 9.84
N VAL A 207 5.42 -3.61 10.90
CA VAL A 207 4.40 -2.89 11.68
C VAL A 207 4.65 -1.40 11.59
N VAL A 208 3.61 -0.62 11.26
CA VAL A 208 3.70 0.85 11.15
C VAL A 208 2.73 1.50 12.12
N HIS A 209 3.24 2.33 13.03
CA HIS A 209 2.45 3.07 14.01
C HIS A 209 1.56 4.13 13.34
N GLN A 210 0.49 4.50 14.07
CA GLN A 210 -0.43 5.56 13.64
C GLN A 210 0.31 6.85 13.27
N PHE A 211 -0.21 7.53 12.25
CA PHE A 211 0.27 8.83 11.77
C PHE A 211 1.69 8.85 11.21
N CYS A 212 2.32 7.69 11.01
CA CYS A 212 3.60 7.64 10.29
C CYS A 212 3.39 7.89 8.81
N HIS A 213 4.39 8.52 8.18
CA HIS A 213 4.46 8.75 6.75
C HIS A 213 5.64 7.97 6.16
N VAL A 214 5.37 7.19 5.13
CA VAL A 214 6.35 6.40 4.40
C VAL A 214 6.51 7.01 3.01
N GLY A 215 7.66 7.63 2.76
CA GLY A 215 7.95 8.37 1.52
C GLY A 215 8.17 7.47 0.32
N SER A 216 8.06 8.06 -0.86
CA SER A 216 8.17 7.37 -2.15
C SER A 216 9.51 6.65 -2.31
N PHE A 217 9.48 5.50 -3.00
CA PHE A 217 10.66 4.67 -3.28
C PHE A 217 11.42 4.21 -2.03
N SER A 218 10.82 4.29 -0.85
CA SER A 218 11.43 3.78 0.37
C SER A 218 11.33 2.25 0.45
N PHE A 219 12.19 1.65 1.25
CA PHE A 219 12.15 0.21 1.55
C PHE A 219 12.21 -0.02 3.05
N ILE A 220 11.30 -0.84 3.55
CA ILE A 220 11.24 -1.23 4.96
C ILE A 220 11.64 -2.69 5.08
N GLY A 221 12.74 -2.96 5.79
CA GLY A 221 13.25 -4.31 6.02
C GLY A 221 12.30 -5.17 6.85
N GLY A 222 12.36 -6.49 6.66
CA GLY A 222 11.46 -7.44 7.35
C GLY A 222 11.56 -7.40 8.87
N GLY A 223 10.44 -7.66 9.54
CA GLY A 223 10.34 -7.65 11.00
C GLY A 223 10.52 -6.27 11.64
N SER A 224 10.40 -5.18 10.86
CA SER A 224 10.63 -3.83 11.36
C SER A 224 9.39 -3.21 12.00
N VAL A 225 9.61 -2.40 13.04
CA VAL A 225 8.60 -1.57 13.69
C VAL A 225 8.88 -0.09 13.39
N ILE A 226 8.00 0.54 12.62
CA ILE A 226 8.10 1.93 12.23
C ILE A 226 7.30 2.78 13.22
N ALA A 227 7.97 3.64 13.98
CA ALA A 227 7.37 4.54 14.98
C ALA A 227 7.50 6.01 14.58
N GLN A 228 8.23 6.33 13.54
CA GLN A 228 8.52 7.67 13.02
C GLN A 228 8.49 7.61 11.48
N ASP A 229 8.53 8.78 10.83
CA ASP A 229 8.47 8.87 9.38
C ASP A 229 9.69 8.26 8.69
N VAL A 230 9.46 7.70 7.51
CA VAL A 230 10.50 7.21 6.60
C VAL A 230 10.59 8.16 5.42
N PRO A 231 11.66 8.96 5.29
CA PRO A 231 11.78 9.88 4.17
C PRO A 231 11.90 9.16 2.82
N LYS A 232 11.65 9.89 1.73
CA LYS A 232 11.76 9.39 0.36
C LYS A 232 13.12 8.74 0.10
N TYR A 233 13.13 7.66 -0.69
CA TYR A 233 14.30 6.93 -1.14
C TYR A 233 15.08 6.17 -0.06
N MET A 234 14.66 6.22 1.18
CA MET A 234 15.38 5.62 2.31
C MET A 234 15.12 4.12 2.46
N MET A 235 16.09 3.44 3.02
CA MET A 235 15.97 2.09 3.55
C MET A 235 16.01 2.15 5.07
N VAL A 236 15.04 1.54 5.72
CA VAL A 236 14.95 1.43 7.18
C VAL A 236 14.79 -0.04 7.59
N ALA A 237 15.33 -0.38 8.76
CA ALA A 237 15.16 -1.72 9.33
C ALA A 237 15.36 -1.72 10.84
N GLY A 238 14.71 -2.66 11.54
CA GLY A 238 14.90 -2.95 12.96
C GLY A 238 13.61 -2.89 13.77
N GLU A 239 13.66 -3.41 14.99
CA GLU A 239 12.52 -3.49 15.91
C GLU A 239 12.05 -2.10 16.40
N ARG A 240 12.97 -1.14 16.47
CA ARG A 240 12.71 0.29 16.33
C ARG A 240 13.48 0.73 15.11
N ALA A 241 12.78 0.85 13.99
CA ALA A 241 13.44 1.02 12.71
C ALA A 241 14.35 2.24 12.68
N GLU A 242 15.55 2.02 12.14
CA GLU A 242 16.58 3.04 11.94
C GLU A 242 16.90 3.15 10.45
N LEU A 243 17.32 4.33 10.03
CA LEU A 243 17.86 4.56 8.70
C LEU A 243 19.10 3.68 8.47
N ARG A 244 19.08 2.91 7.39
CA ARG A 244 20.18 2.02 6.97
C ARG A 244 20.89 2.51 5.70
N GLY A 245 20.38 3.58 5.10
CA GLY A 245 20.88 4.16 3.87
C GLY A 245 19.78 4.44 2.86
N LEU A 246 20.16 4.48 1.60
CA LEU A 246 19.24 4.64 0.48
C LEU A 246 18.78 3.28 -0.07
N ASN A 247 17.57 3.20 -0.56
CA ASN A 247 17.03 2.05 -1.28
C ASN A 247 17.59 1.97 -2.71
N LEU A 248 18.90 1.75 -2.82
CA LEU A 248 19.63 1.80 -4.11
C LEU A 248 19.11 0.80 -5.13
N GLU A 249 18.66 -0.38 -4.68
CA GLU A 249 18.12 -1.40 -5.56
C GLU A 249 16.75 -0.98 -6.11
N GLY A 250 15.88 -0.45 -5.27
CA GLY A 250 14.60 0.10 -5.69
C GLY A 250 14.77 1.24 -6.69
N LEU A 251 15.68 2.17 -6.42
CA LEU A 251 15.96 3.28 -7.33
C LEU A 251 16.42 2.81 -8.72
N ARG A 252 17.33 1.82 -8.79
CA ARG A 252 17.77 1.24 -10.07
C ARG A 252 16.63 0.57 -10.83
N ARG A 253 15.80 -0.21 -10.14
CA ARG A 253 14.65 -0.91 -10.74
C ARG A 253 13.62 0.05 -11.32
N HIS A 254 13.48 1.22 -10.73
CA HIS A 254 12.54 2.24 -11.19
C HIS A 254 13.17 3.27 -12.15
N GLY A 255 14.37 2.96 -12.70
CA GLY A 255 14.94 3.71 -13.80
C GLY A 255 15.66 5.01 -13.40
N PHE A 256 15.99 5.21 -12.13
CA PHE A 256 16.80 6.34 -11.72
C PHE A 256 18.19 6.24 -12.36
N THR A 257 18.66 7.33 -12.93
CA THR A 257 19.96 7.40 -13.60
C THR A 257 21.11 7.24 -12.62
N ALA A 258 22.27 6.81 -13.12
CA ALA A 258 23.47 6.71 -12.30
C ALA A 258 23.88 8.07 -11.70
N GLN A 259 23.55 9.18 -12.38
CA GLN A 259 23.82 10.54 -11.89
C GLN A 259 22.90 10.88 -10.70
N GLU A 260 21.60 10.66 -10.82
CA GLU A 260 20.64 10.90 -9.73
C GLU A 260 20.99 10.07 -8.49
N ILE A 261 21.33 8.78 -8.68
CA ILE A 261 21.74 7.91 -7.57
C ILE A 261 23.06 8.42 -6.93
N ARG A 262 24.02 8.93 -7.70
CA ARG A 262 25.24 9.53 -7.13
C ARG A 262 24.89 10.78 -6.33
N SER A 263 24.06 11.66 -6.87
CA SER A 263 23.63 12.89 -6.18
C SER A 263 22.92 12.60 -4.87
N LEU A 264 21.98 11.64 -4.87
CA LEU A 264 21.30 11.19 -3.64
C LEU A 264 22.30 10.62 -2.62
N ARG A 265 23.29 9.83 -3.05
CA ARG A 265 24.33 9.29 -2.14
C ARG A 265 25.17 10.40 -1.52
N THR A 266 25.60 11.37 -2.31
CA THR A 266 26.39 12.50 -1.81
C THR A 266 25.58 13.33 -0.83
N ALA A 267 24.30 13.63 -1.16
CA ALA A 267 23.41 14.35 -0.26
C ALA A 267 23.16 13.57 1.04
N TYR A 268 22.89 12.26 0.96
CA TYR A 268 22.73 11.40 2.12
C TYR A 268 23.97 11.44 3.04
N GLN A 269 25.17 11.33 2.46
CA GLN A 269 26.41 11.39 3.23
C GLN A 269 26.59 12.74 3.93
N LYS A 270 26.37 13.85 3.23
CA LYS A 270 26.47 15.20 3.80
C LYS A 270 25.47 15.43 4.96
N ILE A 271 24.26 14.91 4.83
CA ILE A 271 23.20 15.10 5.85
C ILE A 271 23.40 14.16 7.05
N PHE A 272 23.59 12.86 6.81
CA PHE A 272 23.51 11.83 7.85
C PHE A 272 24.87 11.30 8.33
N MET A 273 25.94 11.45 7.54
CA MET A 273 27.27 10.89 7.79
C MET A 273 28.38 11.93 7.59
N PRO A 274 28.31 13.10 8.24
CA PRO A 274 29.35 14.12 8.05
C PRO A 274 30.70 13.60 8.57
N ALA A 275 31.79 13.93 7.86
CA ALA A 275 33.15 13.60 8.29
C ALA A 275 33.56 14.35 9.56
N GLU A 276 33.04 15.57 9.76
CA GLU A 276 33.24 16.40 10.96
C GLU A 276 31.88 16.79 11.54
N ILE A 277 31.71 16.62 12.86
CA ILE A 277 30.48 16.99 13.56
C ILE A 277 30.57 18.47 14.00
N SER A 278 30.96 19.36 13.10
CA SER A 278 30.98 20.81 13.39
C SER A 278 29.62 21.47 13.29
N LYS A 279 28.67 20.87 12.51
CA LYS A 279 27.33 21.40 12.26
C LYS A 279 26.25 20.49 12.78
N GLY A 280 25.20 21.09 13.35
CA GLY A 280 23.97 20.38 13.76
C GLY A 280 23.23 19.79 12.56
N PHE A 281 22.29 18.86 12.83
CA PHE A 281 21.50 18.22 11.77
C PHE A 281 20.72 19.24 10.93
N ASP A 282 20.04 20.19 11.59
CA ASP A 282 19.24 21.23 10.93
C ASP A 282 20.08 22.17 10.08
N GLU A 283 21.30 22.48 10.51
CA GLU A 283 22.22 23.32 9.76
C GLU A 283 22.71 22.59 8.50
N ARG A 284 23.04 21.29 8.61
CA ARG A 284 23.42 20.49 7.43
C ARG A 284 22.28 20.40 6.41
N LEU A 285 21.05 20.30 6.91
CA LEU A 285 19.88 20.24 6.04
C LEU A 285 19.65 21.59 5.35
N ALA A 286 19.79 22.71 6.07
CA ALA A 286 19.69 24.05 5.50
C ALA A 286 20.81 24.36 4.48
N ASP A 287 22.04 23.91 4.75
CA ASP A 287 23.13 24.04 3.79
C ASP A 287 22.83 23.26 2.49
N MET A 288 22.27 22.06 2.59
CA MET A 288 21.88 21.26 1.43
C MET A 288 20.79 21.94 0.59
N GLU A 289 19.88 22.66 1.22
CA GLU A 289 18.80 23.38 0.54
C GLU A 289 19.29 24.64 -0.20
N MET A 290 20.23 25.39 0.40
CA MET A 290 20.49 26.76 -0.03
C MET A 290 21.88 26.98 -0.61
N ARG A 291 22.87 26.20 -0.21
CA ARG A 291 24.29 26.47 -0.48
C ARG A 291 25.01 25.35 -1.22
N ASP A 292 24.42 24.16 -1.25
CA ASP A 292 25.05 23.01 -1.88
C ASP A 292 24.85 23.04 -3.40
N GLU A 293 25.85 22.58 -4.15
CA GLU A 293 25.79 22.40 -5.59
C GLU A 293 24.69 21.42 -6.03
N LEU A 294 24.21 20.56 -5.11
CA LEU A 294 23.13 19.60 -5.34
C LEU A 294 21.74 20.20 -5.07
N ALA A 295 21.63 21.43 -4.55
CA ALA A 295 20.39 22.09 -4.15
C ALA A 295 19.37 22.26 -5.28
N HIS A 296 19.79 22.18 -6.55
CA HIS A 296 18.94 22.30 -7.74
C HIS A 296 18.55 20.93 -8.35
N ILE A 297 19.09 19.83 -7.84
CA ILE A 297 18.82 18.49 -8.37
C ILE A 297 17.47 17.99 -7.82
N SER A 298 16.49 17.79 -8.68
CA SER A 298 15.10 17.46 -8.32
C SER A 298 14.98 16.33 -7.30
N VAL A 299 15.70 15.22 -7.48
CA VAL A 299 15.63 14.08 -6.55
C VAL A 299 16.23 14.41 -5.18
N VAL A 300 17.25 15.28 -5.12
CA VAL A 300 17.83 15.75 -3.86
C VAL A 300 16.86 16.70 -3.16
N CYS A 301 16.28 17.66 -3.89
CA CYS A 301 15.23 18.54 -3.36
C CYS A 301 14.09 17.74 -2.75
N SER A 302 13.60 16.73 -3.48
CA SER A 302 12.51 15.85 -3.01
C SER A 302 12.87 15.09 -1.74
N MET A 303 14.12 14.60 -1.63
CA MET A 303 14.61 13.94 -0.41
C MET A 303 14.66 14.90 0.76
N VAL A 304 15.26 16.06 0.57
CA VAL A 304 15.41 17.09 1.62
C VAL A 304 14.06 17.60 2.09
N GLN A 305 13.15 17.89 1.15
CA GLN A 305 11.80 18.32 1.49
C GLN A 305 11.06 17.27 2.32
N SER A 306 11.14 15.98 1.93
CA SER A 306 10.48 14.92 2.70
C SER A 306 11.03 14.78 4.13
N ILE A 307 12.30 15.08 4.33
CA ILE A 307 12.92 15.14 5.67
C ILE A 307 12.35 16.33 6.45
N ARG A 308 12.27 17.53 5.83
CA ARG A 308 11.68 18.73 6.46
C ARG A 308 10.24 18.50 6.89
N ASP A 309 9.43 18.03 5.95
CA ASP A 309 8.01 17.75 6.19
C ASP A 309 7.81 16.83 7.41
N SER A 310 8.74 15.92 7.68
CA SER A 310 8.65 14.99 8.82
C SER A 310 8.74 15.68 10.18
N PHE A 311 9.21 16.92 10.22
CA PHE A 311 9.30 17.72 11.47
C PHE A 311 8.23 18.80 11.56
N GLU A 312 7.38 18.94 10.53
CA GLU A 312 6.33 19.96 10.52
C GLU A 312 5.03 19.48 11.17
N GLY A 313 4.29 20.43 11.76
CA GLY A 313 2.96 20.21 12.31
C GLY A 313 2.93 19.15 13.40
N LYS A 314 2.11 18.09 13.20
CA LYS A 314 1.93 16.97 14.16
C LYS A 314 2.69 15.71 13.74
N ARG A 315 3.63 15.81 12.81
CA ARG A 315 4.41 14.67 12.36
C ARG A 315 5.40 14.20 13.42
N ARG A 316 5.91 13.00 13.26
CA ARG A 316 6.64 12.27 14.30
C ARG A 316 8.16 12.41 14.22
N GLY A 317 8.68 13.21 13.28
CA GLY A 317 10.10 13.23 12.92
C GLY A 317 10.49 11.96 12.15
N ILE A 318 11.74 11.90 11.73
CA ILE A 318 12.27 10.77 10.96
C ILE A 318 12.75 9.62 11.85
N CYS A 319 12.75 8.40 11.33
CA CYS A 319 13.44 7.26 11.96
C CYS A 319 14.88 7.63 12.33
N LYS A 320 15.32 7.20 13.52
CA LYS A 320 16.69 7.44 13.99
C LYS A 320 17.71 6.95 12.97
N PHE A 321 18.88 7.57 12.98
CA PHE A 321 20.03 7.11 12.20
C PHE A 321 21.19 6.82 13.14
N ARG A 322 21.95 5.76 12.83
CA ARG A 322 23.18 5.45 13.58
C ARG A 322 24.23 6.48 13.22
N HIS A 323 24.76 7.18 14.22
CA HIS A 323 26.09 7.73 14.11
C HIS A 323 27.06 6.55 14.04
N TRP A 324 27.70 6.33 12.90
CA TRP A 324 28.87 5.46 12.86
C TRP A 324 29.95 6.18 13.67
N ASN A 325 30.05 5.84 14.96
CA ASN A 325 31.29 6.03 15.66
C ASN A 325 32.24 5.00 15.07
N GLY A 326 33.05 5.44 14.10
CA GLY A 326 34.15 4.63 13.58
C GLY A 326 35.08 4.35 14.75
N SER A 327 35.08 3.10 15.23
CA SER A 327 36.17 2.49 16.00
C SER A 327 36.69 1.35 15.18
#